data_5d7c0e13668634a12cf9d833ffed8b9f
#
_entry.id   5d7c0e13668634a12cf9d833ffed8b9f
#
_cell.length_a   1.000
_cell.length_b   1.000
_cell.length_c   1.000
_cell.angle_alpha   90.00
_cell.angle_beta   90.00
_cell.angle_gamma   90.00
#
_symmetry.space_group_name_H-M   'P 1'
#
loop_
_entity.id
_entity.type
_entity.pdbx_description
1 polymer ?
#
loop_
_entity_poly.entity_id
_entity_poly.type
_entity_poly.pdbx_seq_one_letter_code
_entity_poly.pdbx_strand_id
1 'polypeptide(L)'
;NIFEGPRRNEYPNPPMVNSQAGVMFEKAALDLGYHPFPMPSSNATRDYVNPDGIAFGKCHYCGFCERFGCEANAKASPHFTLLPLARKNPNFELKTNSRVLRVNLDSTGKKAVSVTYLDPRGREFEQPADLIVLSAFALMNVHLMLLSGIGKPYDPLSGTGVVGRNYAYQTSSRSTVFFDESVITNPFMGAGSNGVHADDF
;
A
#
# COMPACT_ATOMS: atom_id res chain seq x y z
N ASN A 1 13.02 3.91 18.21
CA ASN A 1 11.64 3.48 17.97
C ASN A 1 11.08 4.18 16.74
N ILE A 2 10.81 3.44 15.65
CA ILE A 2 10.40 3.99 14.35
C ILE A 2 8.92 4.40 14.39
N PHE A 3 8.09 3.63 15.06
CA PHE A 3 6.64 3.82 15.06
C PHE A 3 6.14 4.70 16.21
N GLU A 4 6.80 4.66 17.34
CA GLU A 4 6.50 5.48 18.51
C GLU A 4 7.37 6.73 18.64
N GLY A 5 8.18 7.03 17.65
CA GLY A 5 8.98 8.26 17.61
C GLY A 5 8.14 9.50 17.88
N PRO A 6 8.74 10.65 18.17
CA PRO A 6 8.01 11.86 18.53
C PRO A 6 7.00 12.23 17.44
N ARG A 7 5.74 12.31 17.82
CA ARG A 7 4.62 12.67 16.95
C ARG A 7 4.16 14.08 17.25
N ARG A 8 3.81 14.82 16.20
CA ARG A 8 3.24 16.16 16.36
C ARG A 8 1.80 16.09 16.90
N ASN A 9 1.03 15.10 16.45
CA ASN A 9 -0.37 14.92 16.80
C ASN A 9 -0.59 13.50 17.31
N GLU A 10 -1.56 13.35 18.21
CA GLU A 10 -2.04 12.04 18.64
C GLU A 10 -2.75 11.29 17.50
N TYR A 11 -2.91 9.98 17.67
CA TYR A 11 -3.74 9.19 16.76
C TYR A 11 -5.21 9.59 16.93
N PRO A 12 -5.98 9.74 15.84
CA PRO A 12 -7.40 10.14 15.92
C PRO A 12 -8.27 9.07 16.56
N ASN A 13 -7.81 7.84 16.61
CA ASN A 13 -8.54 6.70 17.15
C ASN A 13 -7.64 5.92 18.13
N PRO A 14 -8.22 5.26 19.14
CA PRO A 14 -7.48 4.37 20.01
C PRO A 14 -6.91 3.17 19.23
N PRO A 15 -5.93 2.45 19.80
CA PRO A 15 -5.39 1.24 19.19
C PRO A 15 -6.48 0.19 18.92
N MET A 16 -6.23 -0.68 17.96
CA MET A 16 -7.08 -1.84 17.73
C MET A 16 -6.93 -2.86 18.87
N VAL A 17 -7.98 -3.59 19.13
CA VAL A 17 -7.94 -4.71 20.09
C VAL A 17 -7.05 -5.81 19.51
N ASN A 18 -6.08 -6.28 20.29
CA ASN A 18 -5.20 -7.36 19.88
C ASN A 18 -5.93 -8.70 19.78
N SER A 19 -5.54 -9.51 18.81
CA SER A 19 -5.90 -10.93 18.78
C SER A 19 -5.24 -11.67 19.94
N GLN A 20 -5.72 -12.86 20.28
CA GLN A 20 -5.09 -13.69 21.30
C GLN A 20 -3.61 -13.97 20.98
N ALA A 21 -3.27 -14.18 19.70
CA ALA A 21 -1.89 -14.33 19.27
C ALA A 21 -1.06 -13.08 19.53
N GLY A 22 -1.62 -11.89 19.32
CA GLY A 22 -0.99 -10.61 19.64
C GLY A 22 -0.74 -10.43 21.14
N VAL A 23 -1.72 -10.80 21.98
CA VAL A 23 -1.57 -10.78 23.45
C VAL A 23 -0.47 -11.72 23.93
N MET A 24 -0.40 -12.91 23.35
CA MET A 24 0.66 -13.88 23.68
C MET A 24 2.04 -13.40 23.25
N PHE A 25 2.14 -12.77 22.07
CA PHE A 25 3.37 -12.15 21.59
C PHE A 25 3.82 -11.00 22.51
N GLU A 26 2.89 -10.11 22.86
CA GLU A 26 3.16 -9.00 23.79
C GLU A 26 3.73 -9.49 25.11
N LYS A 27 3.09 -10.49 25.71
CA LYS A 27 3.60 -11.09 26.95
C LYS A 27 4.99 -11.66 26.78
N ALA A 28 5.24 -12.46 25.75
CA ALA A 28 6.55 -13.06 25.49
C ALA A 28 7.64 -11.99 25.23
N ALA A 29 7.32 -10.93 24.54
CA ALA A 29 8.24 -9.82 24.31
C ALA A 29 8.60 -9.11 25.61
N LEU A 30 7.63 -8.83 26.48
CA LEU A 30 7.88 -8.27 27.83
C LEU A 30 8.73 -9.19 28.70
N ASP A 31 8.46 -10.50 28.71
CA ASP A 31 9.22 -11.47 29.46
C ASP A 31 10.70 -11.54 29.00
N LEU A 32 10.98 -11.17 27.75
CA LEU A 32 12.33 -11.07 27.18
C LEU A 32 12.98 -9.68 27.35
N GLY A 33 12.28 -8.72 27.94
CA GLY A 33 12.78 -7.36 28.16
C GLY A 33 12.63 -6.41 26.99
N TYR A 34 11.83 -6.76 25.97
CA TYR A 34 11.46 -5.84 24.89
C TYR A 34 10.31 -4.91 25.29
N HIS A 35 10.11 -3.86 24.50
CA HIS A 35 9.06 -2.85 24.71
C HIS A 35 7.99 -2.93 23.62
N PRO A 36 7.10 -3.93 23.66
CA PRO A 36 6.04 -4.09 22.66
C PRO A 36 5.02 -2.96 22.74
N PHE A 37 4.48 -2.60 21.60
CA PHE A 37 3.44 -1.58 21.46
C PHE A 37 2.41 -1.97 20.37
N PRO A 38 1.17 -1.44 20.41
CA PRO A 38 0.17 -1.70 19.39
C PRO A 38 0.65 -1.24 18.02
N MET A 39 0.48 -2.10 17.00
CA MET A 39 0.84 -1.78 15.61
C MET A 39 0.02 -0.59 15.11
N PRO A 40 0.65 0.46 14.57
CA PRO A 40 -0.07 1.51 13.86
C PRO A 40 -0.87 0.93 12.70
N SER A 41 -2.15 1.28 12.61
CA SER A 41 -3.07 0.78 11.61
C SER A 41 -3.76 1.92 10.87
N SER A 42 -4.08 1.69 9.60
CA SER A 42 -4.92 2.61 8.82
C SER A 42 -6.42 2.31 8.93
N ASN A 43 -6.83 1.50 9.89
CA ASN A 43 -8.22 1.18 10.15
C ASN A 43 -8.78 2.03 11.28
N ALA A 44 -9.99 2.58 11.09
CA ALA A 44 -10.70 3.29 12.14
C ALA A 44 -11.25 2.29 13.17
N THR A 45 -10.95 2.50 14.45
CA THR A 45 -11.41 1.65 15.56
C THR A 45 -12.74 2.13 16.17
N ARG A 46 -13.20 3.31 15.76
CA ARG A 46 -14.51 3.90 16.07
C ARG A 46 -14.99 4.68 14.86
N ASP A 47 -16.26 5.05 14.83
CA ASP A 47 -16.76 5.97 13.83
C ASP A 47 -15.97 7.29 13.92
N TYR A 48 -15.53 7.77 12.78
CA TYR A 48 -14.60 8.89 12.71
C TYR A 48 -14.79 9.67 11.41
N VAL A 49 -14.79 10.99 11.51
CA VAL A 49 -14.76 11.88 10.35
C VAL A 49 -13.40 12.56 10.33
N ASN A 50 -12.67 12.40 9.23
CA ASN A 50 -11.36 13.01 9.08
C ASN A 50 -11.46 14.52 8.78
N PRO A 51 -10.35 15.29 8.82
CA PRO A 51 -10.35 16.73 8.52
C PRO A 51 -10.91 17.09 7.13
N ASP A 52 -10.86 16.16 6.17
CA ASP A 52 -11.39 16.36 4.81
C ASP A 52 -12.88 16.04 4.69
N GLY A 53 -13.54 15.73 5.80
CA GLY A 53 -14.97 15.38 5.85
C GLY A 53 -15.31 13.97 5.39
N ILE A 54 -14.32 13.06 5.31
CA ILE A 54 -14.57 11.66 4.97
C ILE A 54 -14.99 10.89 6.23
N ALA A 55 -16.17 10.28 6.19
CA ALA A 55 -16.68 9.47 7.28
C ALA A 55 -16.17 8.02 7.19
N PHE A 56 -15.48 7.58 8.23
CA PHE A 56 -15.06 6.21 8.44
C PHE A 56 -16.02 5.50 9.37
N GLY A 57 -16.41 4.29 9.04
CA GLY A 57 -17.11 3.43 9.96
C GLY A 57 -16.14 2.68 10.88
N LYS A 58 -16.64 2.20 12.02
CA LYS A 58 -15.87 1.39 12.96
C LYS A 58 -15.48 0.05 12.35
N CYS A 59 -14.26 -0.40 12.58
CA CYS A 59 -13.79 -1.73 12.19
C CYS A 59 -14.58 -2.84 12.88
N HIS A 60 -15.04 -3.82 12.12
CA HIS A 60 -15.81 -4.97 12.62
C HIS A 60 -14.95 -6.19 12.95
N TYR A 61 -13.63 -6.09 12.82
CA TYR A 61 -12.70 -7.20 13.07
C TYR A 61 -13.02 -8.46 12.25
N CYS A 62 -13.49 -8.30 11.01
CA CYS A 62 -13.77 -9.41 10.11
C CYS A 62 -12.49 -10.04 9.55
N GLY A 63 -12.56 -11.29 9.07
CA GLY A 63 -11.42 -12.06 8.56
C GLY A 63 -10.96 -11.70 7.14
N PHE A 64 -11.50 -10.65 6.50
CA PHE A 64 -11.31 -10.37 5.07
C PHE A 64 -10.37 -9.19 4.77
N CYS A 65 -9.61 -8.71 5.73
CA CYS A 65 -8.85 -7.45 5.61
C CYS A 65 -7.74 -7.49 4.56
N GLU A 66 -7.04 -8.61 4.43
CA GLU A 66 -5.75 -8.65 3.72
C GLU A 66 -5.87 -8.38 2.23
N ARG A 67 -6.88 -8.96 1.58
CA ARG A 67 -7.00 -8.95 0.11
C ARG A 67 -8.32 -8.41 -0.41
N PHE A 68 -9.18 -7.94 0.46
CA PHE A 68 -10.54 -7.53 0.14
C PHE A 68 -10.80 -6.07 0.47
N GLY A 69 -11.84 -5.50 -0.14
CA GLY A 69 -12.40 -4.22 0.24
C GLY A 69 -12.97 -4.27 1.66
N CYS A 70 -13.23 -3.11 2.24
CA CYS A 70 -13.80 -2.98 3.57
C CYS A 70 -15.22 -2.43 3.46
N GLU A 71 -16.23 -3.26 3.74
CA GLU A 71 -17.65 -2.86 3.68
C GLU A 71 -18.01 -1.79 4.73
N ALA A 72 -17.31 -1.82 5.87
CA ALA A 72 -17.49 -0.82 6.92
C ALA A 72 -16.81 0.52 6.61
N ASN A 73 -16.08 0.65 5.52
CA ASN A 73 -15.23 1.81 5.23
C ASN A 73 -14.28 2.18 6.39
N ALA A 74 -13.90 1.21 7.21
CA ALA A 74 -12.97 1.41 8.31
C ALA A 74 -11.52 1.50 7.80
N LYS A 75 -11.20 0.80 6.71
CA LYS A 75 -9.86 0.71 6.13
C LYS A 75 -9.60 1.89 5.20
N ALA A 76 -8.63 2.74 5.53
CA ALA A 76 -8.29 3.95 4.78
C ALA A 76 -7.66 3.62 3.43
N SER A 77 -8.48 3.31 2.44
CA SER A 77 -8.06 3.01 1.08
C SER A 77 -8.32 4.20 0.14
N PRO A 78 -7.43 4.48 -0.84
CA PRO A 78 -7.55 5.65 -1.72
C PRO A 78 -8.87 5.74 -2.47
N HIS A 79 -9.50 4.61 -2.81
CA HIS A 79 -10.76 4.59 -3.56
C HIS A 79 -11.93 5.24 -2.81
N PHE A 80 -11.88 5.28 -1.49
CA PHE A 80 -12.94 5.87 -0.69
C PHE A 80 -12.47 7.13 0.06
N THR A 81 -11.18 7.38 0.19
CA THR A 81 -10.63 8.57 0.83
C THR A 81 -10.21 9.64 -0.19
N LEU A 82 -9.18 9.38 -0.97
CA LEU A 82 -8.56 10.37 -1.87
C LEU A 82 -9.35 10.57 -3.16
N LEU A 83 -9.84 9.49 -3.79
CA LEU A 83 -10.55 9.60 -5.07
C LEU A 83 -11.85 10.40 -4.98
N PRO A 84 -12.70 10.26 -3.96
CA PRO A 84 -13.88 11.12 -3.79
C PRO A 84 -13.54 12.60 -3.64
N LEU A 85 -12.42 12.93 -3.00
CA LEU A 85 -11.94 14.31 -2.90
C LEU A 85 -11.40 14.82 -4.23
N ALA A 86 -10.59 14.03 -4.93
CA ALA A 86 -10.05 14.39 -6.23
C ALA A 86 -11.17 14.67 -7.24
N ARG A 87 -12.24 13.87 -7.24
CA ARG A 87 -13.41 14.04 -8.11
C ARG A 87 -14.19 15.34 -7.89
N LYS A 88 -14.01 16.01 -6.75
CA LYS A 88 -14.57 17.35 -6.52
C LYS A 88 -13.84 18.44 -7.29
N ASN A 89 -12.61 18.16 -7.75
CA ASN A 89 -11.84 19.11 -8.56
C ASN A 89 -12.25 18.99 -10.02
N PRO A 90 -12.73 20.07 -10.67
CA PRO A 90 -13.16 20.05 -12.06
C PRO A 90 -12.04 19.72 -13.06
N ASN A 91 -10.79 19.88 -12.65
CA ASN A 91 -9.62 19.55 -13.47
C ASN A 91 -9.14 18.10 -13.30
N PHE A 92 -9.81 17.30 -12.47
CA PHE A 92 -9.47 15.90 -12.28
C PHE A 92 -10.32 14.99 -13.15
N GLU A 93 -9.67 14.16 -13.95
CA GLU A 93 -10.33 13.10 -14.73
C GLU A 93 -9.76 11.73 -14.35
N LEU A 94 -10.63 10.76 -14.09
CA LEU A 94 -10.27 9.36 -13.84
C LEU A 94 -10.77 8.49 -15.01
N LYS A 95 -9.83 7.97 -15.80
CA LYS A 95 -10.11 7.02 -16.87
C LYS A 95 -9.89 5.59 -16.36
N THR A 96 -10.96 4.92 -15.98
CA THR A 96 -10.93 3.49 -15.60
C THR A 96 -10.92 2.58 -16.83
N ASN A 97 -10.53 1.31 -16.64
CA ASN A 97 -10.44 0.32 -17.72
C ASN A 97 -9.57 0.79 -18.90
N SER A 98 -8.60 1.63 -18.62
CA SER A 98 -7.67 2.18 -19.61
C SER A 98 -6.29 1.57 -19.38
N ARG A 99 -5.83 0.75 -20.33
CA ARG A 99 -4.54 0.08 -20.27
C ARG A 99 -3.48 0.91 -20.98
N VAL A 100 -2.56 1.50 -20.24
CA VAL A 100 -1.41 2.19 -20.82
C VAL A 100 -0.46 1.17 -21.46
N LEU A 101 -0.14 1.41 -22.74
CA LEU A 101 0.75 0.57 -23.53
C LEU A 101 2.19 1.07 -23.51
N ARG A 102 2.38 2.38 -23.60
CA ARG A 102 3.70 3.01 -23.64
C ARG A 102 3.59 4.50 -23.31
N VAL A 103 4.71 5.06 -22.91
CA VAL A 103 4.96 6.51 -22.87
C VAL A 103 5.61 6.91 -24.18
N ASN A 104 5.10 7.94 -24.82
CA ASN A 104 5.67 8.46 -26.05
C ASN A 104 6.70 9.55 -25.73
N LEU A 105 7.85 9.46 -26.39
CA LEU A 105 8.91 10.44 -26.29
C LEU A 105 8.89 11.39 -27.47
N ASP A 106 9.45 12.57 -27.30
CA ASP A 106 9.67 13.51 -28.40
C ASP A 106 10.68 12.96 -29.43
N SER A 107 10.89 13.68 -30.52
CA SER A 107 11.83 13.29 -31.58
C SER A 107 13.27 13.17 -31.13
N THR A 108 13.64 13.77 -29.98
CA THR A 108 14.97 13.64 -29.38
C THR A 108 15.13 12.43 -28.47
N GLY A 109 14.02 11.77 -28.12
CA GLY A 109 13.99 10.66 -27.17
C GLY A 109 14.30 11.04 -25.71
N LYS A 110 14.27 12.34 -25.38
CA LYS A 110 14.67 12.85 -24.06
C LYS A 110 13.50 13.35 -23.21
N LYS A 111 12.38 13.66 -23.82
CA LYS A 111 11.20 14.20 -23.12
C LYS A 111 9.98 13.32 -23.38
N ALA A 112 9.30 12.92 -22.30
CA ALA A 112 7.98 12.30 -22.40
C ALA A 112 6.94 13.38 -22.76
N VAL A 113 6.08 13.10 -23.76
CA VAL A 113 5.10 14.06 -24.29
C VAL A 113 3.66 13.56 -24.23
N SER A 114 3.48 12.25 -24.16
CA SER A 114 2.14 11.66 -24.09
C SER A 114 2.20 10.21 -23.61
N VAL A 115 1.03 9.62 -23.36
CA VAL A 115 0.86 8.18 -23.18
C VAL A 115 -0.09 7.62 -24.22
N THR A 116 0.22 6.42 -24.73
CA THR A 116 -0.73 5.63 -25.54
C THR A 116 -1.43 4.62 -24.66
N TYR A 117 -2.75 4.56 -24.71
CA TYR A 117 -3.54 3.61 -23.95
C TYR A 117 -4.66 2.98 -24.78
N LEU A 118 -5.13 1.82 -24.34
CA LEU A 118 -6.32 1.15 -24.87
C LEU A 118 -7.54 1.50 -24.03
N ASP A 119 -8.66 1.75 -24.71
CA ASP A 119 -9.98 1.80 -24.07
C ASP A 119 -10.54 0.38 -23.84
N PRO A 120 -11.73 0.23 -23.19
CA PRO A 120 -12.36 -1.07 -22.96
C PRO A 120 -12.71 -1.86 -24.23
N ARG A 121 -12.74 -1.18 -25.39
CA ARG A 121 -13.02 -1.78 -26.70
C ARG A 121 -11.75 -2.15 -27.47
N GLY A 122 -10.57 -1.97 -26.85
CA GLY A 122 -9.29 -2.24 -27.49
C GLY A 122 -8.84 -1.20 -28.52
N ARG A 123 -9.44 -0.02 -28.54
CA ARG A 123 -9.02 1.08 -29.44
C ARG A 123 -7.90 1.87 -28.77
N GLU A 124 -6.88 2.22 -29.57
CA GLU A 124 -5.77 3.05 -29.11
C GLU A 124 -6.15 4.53 -29.09
N PHE A 125 -5.71 5.19 -28.02
CA PHE A 125 -5.80 6.64 -27.85
C PHE A 125 -4.46 7.18 -27.36
N GLU A 126 -4.19 8.43 -27.70
CA GLU A 126 -3.05 9.17 -27.19
C GLU A 126 -3.52 10.30 -26.28
N GLN A 127 -2.93 10.38 -25.09
CA GLN A 127 -3.17 11.45 -24.13
C GLN A 127 -1.90 12.27 -23.95
N PRO A 128 -1.84 13.50 -24.47
CA PRO A 128 -0.74 14.42 -24.21
C PRO A 128 -0.65 14.82 -22.74
N ALA A 129 0.58 15.05 -22.27
CA ALA A 129 0.83 15.52 -20.91
C ALA A 129 2.19 16.21 -20.82
N ASP A 130 2.26 17.26 -20.00
CA ASP A 130 3.53 17.94 -19.68
C ASP A 130 4.37 17.20 -18.65
N LEU A 131 3.72 16.41 -17.79
CA LEU A 131 4.33 15.56 -16.79
C LEU A 131 3.65 14.19 -16.78
N ILE A 132 4.42 13.13 -16.80
CA ILE A 132 3.94 11.75 -16.73
C ILE A 132 4.53 11.07 -15.49
N VAL A 133 3.66 10.57 -14.61
CA VAL A 133 4.05 9.86 -13.39
C VAL A 133 3.75 8.37 -13.56
N LEU A 134 4.77 7.52 -13.43
CA LEU A 134 4.63 6.07 -13.47
C LEU A 134 4.37 5.54 -12.06
N SER A 135 3.16 5.05 -11.81
CA SER A 135 2.73 4.53 -10.50
C SER A 135 2.11 3.13 -10.62
N ALA A 136 2.56 2.35 -11.60
CA ALA A 136 1.99 1.03 -11.92
C ALA A 136 2.67 -0.13 -11.14
N PHE A 137 3.23 0.11 -9.97
CA PHE A 137 4.06 -0.82 -9.21
C PHE A 137 5.48 -0.96 -9.79
N ALA A 138 6.47 -1.28 -8.93
CA ALA A 138 7.90 -1.24 -9.28
C ALA A 138 8.25 -2.04 -10.54
N LEU A 139 7.84 -3.31 -10.63
CA LEU A 139 8.12 -4.16 -11.80
C LEU A 139 7.38 -3.70 -13.06
N MET A 140 6.13 -3.26 -12.91
CA MET A 140 5.34 -2.78 -14.05
C MET A 140 5.81 -1.42 -14.54
N ASN A 141 6.36 -0.56 -13.69
CA ASN A 141 7.03 0.67 -14.11
C ASN A 141 8.25 0.37 -14.97
N VAL A 142 9.09 -0.60 -14.55
CA VAL A 142 10.24 -1.05 -15.36
C VAL A 142 9.78 -1.61 -16.71
N HIS A 143 8.77 -2.48 -16.71
CA HIS A 143 8.19 -3.02 -17.95
C HIS A 143 7.71 -1.90 -18.88
N LEU A 144 6.98 -0.93 -18.36
CA LEU A 144 6.49 0.21 -19.14
C LEU A 144 7.64 1.07 -19.69
N MET A 145 8.70 1.29 -18.90
CA MET A 145 9.90 1.99 -19.36
C MET A 145 10.58 1.25 -20.53
N LEU A 146 10.73 -0.08 -20.42
CA LEU A 146 11.31 -0.90 -21.47
C LEU A 146 10.48 -0.86 -22.77
N LEU A 147 9.15 -0.99 -22.66
CA LEU A 147 8.23 -0.87 -23.81
C LEU A 147 8.28 0.52 -24.46
N SER A 148 8.63 1.53 -23.70
CA SER A 148 8.67 2.94 -24.12
C SER A 148 10.04 3.41 -24.60
N GLY A 149 11.06 2.55 -24.54
CA GLY A 149 12.44 2.92 -24.89
C GLY A 149 13.06 3.93 -23.90
N ILE A 150 12.57 4.01 -22.67
CA ILE A 150 13.03 4.94 -21.64
C ILE A 150 14.26 4.37 -20.93
N GLY A 151 15.40 5.04 -21.10
CA GLY A 151 16.65 4.65 -20.47
C GLY A 151 17.28 3.39 -21.10
N LYS A 152 18.48 3.06 -20.64
CA LYS A 152 19.20 1.89 -21.14
C LYS A 152 18.81 0.65 -20.34
N PRO A 153 18.30 -0.42 -20.99
CA PRO A 153 18.01 -1.69 -20.33
C PRO A 153 19.27 -2.23 -19.63
N TYR A 154 19.09 -2.82 -18.47
CA TYR A 154 20.19 -3.49 -17.78
C TYR A 154 20.54 -4.80 -18.48
N ASP A 155 21.82 -4.94 -18.83
CA ASP A 155 22.41 -6.17 -19.34
C ASP A 155 23.24 -6.83 -18.22
N PRO A 156 22.84 -8.01 -17.71
CA PRO A 156 23.55 -8.68 -16.63
C PRO A 156 24.94 -9.21 -17.05
N LEU A 157 25.19 -9.43 -18.36
CA LEU A 157 26.47 -9.94 -18.83
C LEU A 157 27.53 -8.85 -18.85
N SER A 158 27.19 -7.66 -19.35
CA SER A 158 28.10 -6.52 -19.39
C SER A 158 28.08 -5.64 -18.16
N GLY A 159 27.07 -5.80 -17.30
CA GLY A 159 26.82 -4.95 -16.13
C GLY A 159 26.39 -3.53 -16.47
N THR A 160 26.05 -3.25 -17.74
CA THR A 160 25.69 -1.92 -18.20
C THR A 160 24.17 -1.71 -18.24
N GLY A 161 23.74 -0.44 -18.26
CA GLY A 161 22.32 -0.08 -18.20
C GLY A 161 21.81 0.03 -16.76
N VAL A 162 20.67 0.70 -16.60
CA VAL A 162 20.09 1.00 -15.26
C VAL A 162 18.63 0.57 -15.13
N VAL A 163 17.91 0.44 -16.24
CA VAL A 163 16.48 0.09 -16.21
C VAL A 163 16.34 -1.41 -15.96
N GLY A 164 15.71 -1.76 -14.83
CA GLY A 164 15.58 -3.14 -14.36
C GLY A 164 16.72 -3.63 -13.45
N ARG A 165 17.69 -2.76 -13.10
CA ARG A 165 18.75 -3.08 -12.16
C ARG A 165 18.33 -2.79 -10.72
N ASN A 166 18.99 -3.47 -9.78
CA ASN A 166 18.90 -3.22 -8.33
C ASN A 166 17.48 -3.33 -7.77
N TYR A 167 16.66 -4.23 -8.29
CA TYR A 167 15.39 -4.55 -7.64
C TYR A 167 15.68 -5.13 -6.26
N ALA A 168 15.18 -4.46 -5.23
CA ALA A 168 15.27 -4.92 -3.86
C ALA A 168 13.86 -5.13 -3.30
N TYR A 169 13.62 -6.30 -2.73
CA TYR A 169 12.40 -6.61 -1.99
C TYR A 169 12.67 -6.45 -0.49
N GLN A 170 11.61 -6.23 0.27
CA GLN A 170 11.72 -6.24 1.72
C GLN A 170 12.17 -7.63 2.18
N THR A 171 13.32 -7.71 2.84
CA THR A 171 13.73 -8.94 3.51
C THR A 171 12.88 -9.11 4.76
N SER A 172 12.21 -10.24 4.86
CA SER A 172 11.44 -10.62 6.03
C SER A 172 11.75 -12.06 6.39
N SER A 173 11.87 -12.34 7.68
CA SER A 173 11.84 -13.70 8.21
C SER A 173 10.46 -13.96 8.80
N ARG A 174 10.05 -15.21 8.78
CA ARG A 174 8.81 -15.66 9.42
C ARG A 174 9.13 -16.76 10.38
N SER A 175 8.63 -16.65 11.59
CA SER A 175 8.58 -17.74 12.56
C SER A 175 7.13 -18.18 12.73
N THR A 176 6.90 -19.49 12.70
CA THR A 176 5.60 -20.08 12.99
C THR A 176 5.69 -20.86 14.27
N VAL A 177 4.81 -20.56 15.20
CA VAL A 177 4.73 -21.23 16.50
C VAL A 177 3.49 -22.11 16.51
N PHE A 178 3.66 -23.38 16.86
CA PHE A 178 2.58 -24.30 17.09
C PHE A 178 2.33 -24.42 18.58
N PHE A 179 1.09 -24.26 18.98
CA PHE A 179 0.65 -24.38 20.34
C PHE A 179 -0.06 -25.72 20.58
N ASP A 180 -0.19 -26.11 21.83
CA ASP A 180 -1.06 -27.20 22.23
C ASP A 180 -2.53 -26.91 21.85
N GLU A 181 -3.31 -27.97 21.57
CA GLU A 181 -4.72 -27.86 21.15
C GLU A 181 -5.62 -27.14 22.17
N SER A 182 -5.19 -27.08 23.43
CA SER A 182 -5.89 -26.35 24.49
C SER A 182 -5.78 -24.83 24.34
N VAL A 183 -4.84 -24.32 23.53
CA VAL A 183 -4.63 -22.90 23.30
C VAL A 183 -5.52 -22.40 22.15
N ILE A 184 -6.57 -21.69 22.50
CA ILE A 184 -7.53 -21.13 21.52
C ILE A 184 -7.07 -19.73 21.10
N THR A 185 -6.75 -19.56 19.83
CA THR A 185 -6.26 -18.29 19.28
C THR A 185 -7.31 -17.46 18.53
N ASN A 186 -8.57 -17.90 18.49
CA ASN A 186 -9.66 -17.28 17.74
C ASN A 186 -9.27 -16.83 16.30
N PRO A 187 -9.11 -17.77 15.35
CA PRO A 187 -8.66 -17.47 13.99
C PRO A 187 -9.66 -16.63 13.17
N PHE A 188 -10.87 -16.44 13.67
CA PHE A 188 -11.95 -15.68 12.99
C PHE A 188 -11.91 -14.20 13.29
N MET A 189 -11.16 -13.77 14.30
CA MET A 189 -10.92 -12.35 14.54
C MET A 189 -9.98 -11.81 13.48
N GLY A 190 -10.43 -10.78 12.75
CA GLY A 190 -9.69 -10.18 11.65
C GLY A 190 -8.31 -9.71 12.05
N ALA A 191 -7.32 -10.25 11.35
CA ALA A 191 -5.92 -10.06 11.68
C ALA A 191 -5.23 -8.97 10.84
N GLY A 192 -5.86 -8.47 9.79
CA GLY A 192 -5.19 -7.60 8.81
C GLY A 192 -4.80 -6.22 9.32
N SER A 193 -5.25 -5.83 10.49
CA SER A 193 -5.06 -4.47 11.01
C SER A 193 -4.72 -4.41 12.48
N ASN A 194 -4.63 -5.54 13.15
CA ASN A 194 -4.19 -5.62 14.53
C ASN A 194 -2.86 -6.36 14.64
N GLY A 195 -2.12 -6.09 15.67
CA GLY A 195 -0.84 -6.72 15.95
C GLY A 195 -0.06 -5.95 16.97
N VAL A 196 1.06 -6.50 17.32
CA VAL A 196 2.02 -5.92 18.26
C VAL A 196 3.36 -5.82 17.57
N HIS A 197 4.03 -4.70 17.73
CA HIS A 197 5.40 -4.46 17.30
C HIS A 197 6.33 -4.38 18.48
N ALA A 198 7.58 -4.76 18.26
CA ALA A 198 8.72 -4.41 19.09
C ALA A 198 9.85 -4.01 18.13
N ASP A 199 10.42 -2.84 18.32
CA ASP A 199 11.49 -2.27 17.49
C ASP A 199 12.73 -1.87 18.31
N ASP A 200 13.01 -2.64 19.33
CA ASP A 200 14.14 -2.50 20.24
C ASP A 200 15.45 -3.00 19.58
N PHE A 201 16.02 -2.25 18.64
CA PHE A 201 17.31 -2.59 18.02
C PHE A 201 18.34 -1.48 18.18
#